data_3311482f8c89370d166269e53a0d06a2
#
_entry.id   3311482f8c89370d166269e53a0d06a2
#
_cell.length_a   1.000
_cell.length_b   1.000
_cell.length_c   1.000
_cell.angle_alpha   90.00
_cell.angle_beta   90.00
_cell.angle_gamma   90.00
#
_symmetry.space_group_name_H-M   'P 1'
#
loop_
_entity.id
_entity.type
_entity.pdbx_description
1 polymer ?
#
loop_
_entity_poly.entity_id
_entity_poly.type
_entity_poly.pdbx_seq_one_letter_code
_entity_poly.pdbx_strand_id
1 'polypeptide(L)'
;MKPRLRFAPSPSGYLHIGGVRTALFNWLWARKTGGKFILRVEDTDQERSSIESVRAILDSLNWLGIDWDEGPEVGGDFGSYFQSERKALYRSVTDRLIDEGKAYRCYCTKEELDAQREALKARNPKAAFVYPGTCRNRTDQPDLPYVVRFKSPTEGVTEFNDRVFGNISTPNKSQQDFVLVRTDGYPLYNLAATVDDHEMQMTFVARGRDHIGNTPQQILLYRALGWDPPEFAHLPMMLNSKGEKLSKRHAAVSAQDYKDKGYTPAAVLNYLVRFGWSFGDKEIFSRQELIDSFDWDRVNKSDGKFDEKKFADVAFEHLKQPALTSLDEYAAWSKPFLAARGLEQVDDAL
;
A
#
# COMPACT_ATOMS: atom_id res chain seq x y z
N MET A 1 9.89 21.64 -3.10
CA MET A 1 10.60 20.52 -2.40
C MET A 1 10.49 19.29 -3.30
N LYS A 2 11.54 18.46 -3.38
CA LYS A 2 11.46 17.19 -4.12
C LYS A 2 10.52 16.24 -3.39
N PRO A 3 9.63 15.51 -4.08
CA PRO A 3 8.66 14.67 -3.42
C PRO A 3 9.30 13.46 -2.73
N ARG A 4 8.74 13.07 -1.60
CA ARG A 4 9.05 11.84 -0.87
C ARG A 4 7.83 10.95 -0.89
N LEU A 5 7.96 9.79 -1.52
CA LEU A 5 6.90 8.81 -1.71
C LEU A 5 7.29 7.49 -1.05
N ARG A 6 6.30 6.69 -0.69
CA ARG A 6 6.59 5.38 -0.09
C ARG A 6 5.74 4.26 -0.68
N PHE A 7 6.32 3.08 -0.70
CA PHE A 7 5.60 1.83 -0.72
C PHE A 7 5.67 1.20 0.67
N ALA A 8 4.53 0.85 1.22
CA ALA A 8 4.41 0.42 2.62
C ALA A 8 3.66 -0.93 2.71
N PRO A 9 4.30 -2.04 2.29
CA PRO A 9 3.65 -3.34 2.29
C PRO A 9 3.61 -3.97 3.69
N SER A 10 2.50 -4.67 4.00
CA SER A 10 2.45 -5.63 5.10
C SER A 10 3.02 -6.97 4.65
N PRO A 11 4.01 -7.55 5.37
CA PRO A 11 4.68 -8.78 4.96
C PRO A 11 3.84 -10.03 5.29
N SER A 12 2.73 -10.21 4.57
CA SER A 12 1.79 -11.33 4.76
C SER A 12 1.90 -12.39 3.65
N GLY A 13 3.10 -12.62 3.13
CA GLY A 13 3.42 -13.54 2.04
C GLY A 13 3.99 -12.82 0.81
N TYR A 14 3.98 -13.51 -0.35
CA TYR A 14 4.53 -12.98 -1.59
C TYR A 14 3.89 -11.66 -2.02
N LEU A 15 4.68 -10.81 -2.68
CA LEU A 15 4.25 -9.50 -3.16
C LEU A 15 3.22 -9.68 -4.29
N HIS A 16 1.98 -9.26 -4.02
CA HIS A 16 0.89 -9.29 -4.98
C HIS A 16 1.11 -8.25 -6.09
N ILE A 17 0.75 -8.55 -7.34
CA ILE A 17 0.93 -7.62 -8.48
C ILE A 17 0.22 -6.28 -8.30
N GLY A 18 -0.87 -6.22 -7.53
CA GLY A 18 -1.49 -4.96 -7.11
C GLY A 18 -0.57 -4.11 -6.22
N GLY A 19 0.22 -4.76 -5.34
CA GLY A 19 1.27 -4.11 -4.56
C GLY A 19 2.42 -3.66 -5.46
N VAL A 20 2.85 -4.52 -6.40
CA VAL A 20 3.87 -4.15 -7.41
C VAL A 20 3.45 -2.89 -8.17
N ARG A 21 2.20 -2.82 -8.65
CA ARG A 21 1.69 -1.63 -9.34
C ARG A 21 1.76 -0.39 -8.45
N THR A 22 1.39 -0.51 -7.19
CA THR A 22 1.46 0.60 -6.23
C THR A 22 2.90 1.06 -6.03
N ALA A 23 3.85 0.13 -5.86
CA ALA A 23 5.28 0.43 -5.81
C ALA A 23 5.76 1.13 -7.08
N LEU A 24 5.41 0.58 -8.26
CA LEU A 24 5.78 1.10 -9.57
C LEU A 24 5.34 2.56 -9.77
N PHE A 25 4.09 2.91 -9.45
CA PHE A 25 3.59 4.27 -9.64
C PHE A 25 4.30 5.28 -8.75
N ASN A 26 4.57 4.93 -7.48
CA ASN A 26 5.36 5.74 -6.57
C ASN A 26 6.81 5.88 -7.07
N TRP A 27 7.42 4.78 -7.49
CA TRP A 27 8.78 4.74 -8.01
C TRP A 27 8.94 5.59 -9.28
N LEU A 28 8.06 5.43 -10.26
CA LEU A 28 8.07 6.22 -11.51
C LEU A 28 8.00 7.71 -11.22
N TRP A 29 7.11 8.12 -10.32
CA TRP A 29 6.99 9.53 -9.95
C TRP A 29 8.24 10.05 -9.22
N ALA A 30 8.79 9.27 -8.30
CA ALA A 30 10.04 9.62 -7.62
C ALA A 30 11.18 9.78 -8.63
N ARG A 31 11.37 8.83 -9.53
CA ARG A 31 12.44 8.88 -10.55
C ARG A 31 12.25 10.04 -11.52
N LYS A 32 11.05 10.28 -12.02
CA LYS A 32 10.73 11.41 -12.91
C LYS A 32 11.00 12.78 -12.27
N THR A 33 10.63 12.95 -11.02
CA THR A 33 10.72 14.24 -10.33
C THR A 33 12.04 14.45 -9.59
N GLY A 34 12.94 13.48 -9.61
CA GLY A 34 14.16 13.48 -8.81
C GLY A 34 13.88 13.48 -7.31
N GLY A 35 12.73 12.94 -6.91
CA GLY A 35 12.30 12.72 -5.54
C GLY A 35 12.93 11.48 -4.92
N LYS A 36 12.43 11.07 -3.75
CA LYS A 36 12.86 9.86 -3.05
C LYS A 36 11.73 8.83 -2.99
N PHE A 37 12.06 7.56 -3.25
CA PHE A 37 11.17 6.42 -3.07
C PHE A 37 11.60 5.62 -1.84
N ILE A 38 10.72 5.51 -0.87
CA ILE A 38 10.95 4.89 0.43
C ILE A 38 10.22 3.54 0.51
N LEU A 39 10.90 2.52 1.00
CA LEU A 39 10.28 1.25 1.34
C LEU A 39 10.12 1.16 2.86
N ARG A 40 8.87 1.00 3.34
CA ARG A 40 8.55 0.82 4.76
C ARG A 40 7.78 -0.48 4.96
N VAL A 41 8.26 -1.34 5.85
CA VAL A 41 7.60 -2.61 6.18
C VAL A 41 6.58 -2.41 7.30
N GLU A 42 5.30 -2.68 7.02
CA GLU A 42 4.21 -2.57 7.99
C GLU A 42 3.94 -3.92 8.67
N ASP A 43 4.80 -4.29 9.62
CA ASP A 43 4.86 -5.57 10.31
C ASP A 43 4.31 -5.54 11.75
N THR A 44 3.35 -4.65 12.03
CA THR A 44 2.70 -4.55 13.35
C THR A 44 1.85 -5.76 13.72
N ASP A 45 1.44 -6.57 12.75
CA ASP A 45 0.76 -7.85 12.95
C ASP A 45 1.79 -8.99 12.91
N GLN A 46 2.36 -9.31 14.08
CA GLN A 46 3.42 -10.29 14.20
C GLN A 46 2.99 -11.73 13.89
N GLU A 47 1.70 -12.05 14.01
CA GLU A 47 1.19 -13.39 13.68
C GLU A 47 1.21 -13.66 12.18
N ARG A 48 1.08 -12.61 11.36
CA ARG A 48 1.08 -12.71 9.89
C ARG A 48 2.36 -12.23 9.23
N SER A 49 3.27 -11.66 10.00
CA SER A 49 4.54 -11.14 9.50
C SER A 49 5.66 -12.14 9.74
N SER A 50 6.40 -12.50 8.71
CA SER A 50 7.58 -13.34 8.82
C SER A 50 8.78 -12.75 8.08
N ILE A 51 9.98 -13.10 8.51
CA ILE A 51 11.23 -12.67 7.85
C ILE A 51 11.25 -13.15 6.38
N GLU A 52 10.74 -14.35 6.11
CA GLU A 52 10.64 -14.91 4.77
C GLU A 52 9.70 -14.07 3.89
N SER A 53 8.60 -13.58 4.44
CA SER A 53 7.66 -12.70 3.72
C SER A 53 8.28 -11.34 3.41
N VAL A 54 9.06 -10.78 4.34
CA VAL A 54 9.83 -9.54 4.08
C VAL A 54 10.83 -9.80 2.95
N ARG A 55 11.64 -10.85 3.05
CA ARG A 55 12.63 -11.20 2.02
C ARG A 55 11.96 -11.40 0.64
N ALA A 56 10.83 -12.10 0.57
CA ALA A 56 10.10 -12.30 -0.67
C ALA A 56 9.61 -10.97 -1.31
N ILE A 57 9.30 -9.96 -0.50
CA ILE A 57 8.96 -8.61 -0.99
C ILE A 57 10.21 -7.94 -1.57
N LEU A 58 11.33 -7.95 -0.84
CA LEU A 58 12.60 -7.34 -1.28
C LEU A 58 13.10 -7.99 -2.57
N ASP A 59 13.13 -9.33 -2.62
CA ASP A 59 13.55 -10.10 -3.79
C ASP A 59 12.66 -9.79 -5.02
N SER A 60 11.34 -9.64 -4.81
CA SER A 60 10.41 -9.27 -5.88
C SER A 60 10.69 -7.88 -6.43
N LEU A 61 10.92 -6.89 -5.57
CA LEU A 61 11.24 -5.52 -5.99
C LEU A 61 12.60 -5.46 -6.67
N ASN A 62 13.61 -6.14 -6.13
CA ASN A 62 14.96 -6.25 -6.72
C ASN A 62 14.90 -6.90 -8.11
N TRP A 63 14.17 -8.02 -8.25
CA TRP A 63 13.98 -8.67 -9.55
C TRP A 63 13.34 -7.72 -10.58
N LEU A 64 12.33 -6.92 -10.15
CA LEU A 64 11.68 -5.94 -11.01
C LEU A 64 12.56 -4.71 -11.29
N GLY A 65 13.67 -4.55 -10.57
CA GLY A 65 14.53 -3.38 -10.62
C GLY A 65 13.83 -2.12 -10.10
N ILE A 66 12.93 -2.28 -9.12
CA ILE A 66 12.34 -1.19 -8.35
C ILE A 66 13.20 -0.98 -7.11
N ASP A 67 14.23 -0.17 -7.26
CA ASP A 67 15.15 0.22 -6.19
C ASP A 67 14.54 1.30 -5.28
N TRP A 68 14.94 1.34 -4.01
CA TRP A 68 14.48 2.33 -3.04
C TRP A 68 15.66 3.14 -2.48
N ASP A 69 15.40 4.42 -2.19
CA ASP A 69 16.42 5.37 -1.70
C ASP A 69 16.61 5.29 -0.18
N GLU A 70 15.57 4.84 0.54
CA GLU A 70 15.57 4.66 1.98
C GLU A 70 14.67 3.46 2.34
N GLY A 71 15.08 2.66 3.32
CA GLY A 71 14.31 1.47 3.71
C GLY A 71 15.19 0.33 4.22
N PRO A 72 14.63 -0.90 4.32
CA PRO A 72 15.40 -2.10 4.62
C PRO A 72 16.64 -2.22 3.72
N GLU A 73 17.73 -2.73 4.25
CA GLU A 73 19.05 -2.95 3.60
C GLU A 73 19.82 -1.68 3.24
N VAL A 74 19.16 -0.58 2.85
CA VAL A 74 19.81 0.68 2.48
C VAL A 74 19.85 1.71 3.62
N GLY A 75 18.99 1.55 4.64
CA GLY A 75 18.90 2.50 5.75
C GLY A 75 18.25 3.82 5.36
N GLY A 76 18.62 4.89 6.08
CA GLY A 76 18.16 6.26 5.88
C GLY A 76 18.15 7.07 7.18
N ASP A 77 17.73 8.35 7.10
CA ASP A 77 17.87 9.32 8.18
C ASP A 77 16.74 9.30 9.23
N PHE A 78 15.68 8.50 9.02
CA PHE A 78 14.45 8.57 9.82
C PHE A 78 14.24 7.38 10.77
N GLY A 79 15.32 6.69 11.14
CA GLY A 79 15.33 5.54 12.04
C GLY A 79 14.93 4.24 11.35
N SER A 80 14.31 3.31 12.08
CA SER A 80 13.90 2.03 11.49
C SER A 80 12.77 2.21 10.48
N TYR A 81 12.85 1.45 9.39
CA TYR A 81 11.81 1.32 8.37
C TYR A 81 10.92 0.08 8.57
N PHE A 82 11.00 -0.55 9.75
CA PHE A 82 10.11 -1.58 10.24
C PHE A 82 9.21 -1.01 11.32
N GLN A 83 7.89 -1.12 11.16
CA GLN A 83 6.93 -0.56 12.13
C GLN A 83 7.03 -1.23 13.51
N SER A 84 7.33 -2.53 13.55
CA SER A 84 7.51 -3.27 14.81
C SER A 84 8.58 -2.66 15.71
N GLU A 85 9.61 -2.03 15.15
CA GLU A 85 10.72 -1.41 15.88
C GLU A 85 10.43 0.03 16.33
N ARG A 86 9.30 0.63 15.91
CA ARG A 86 8.92 2.02 16.19
C ARG A 86 7.88 2.15 17.31
N LYS A 87 7.63 1.09 18.06
CA LYS A 87 6.58 1.04 19.10
C LYS A 87 6.66 2.17 20.13
N ALA A 88 7.88 2.55 20.55
CA ALA A 88 8.08 3.66 21.50
C ALA A 88 7.59 5.00 20.94
N LEU A 89 7.81 5.26 19.65
CA LEU A 89 7.34 6.47 18.98
C LEU A 89 5.80 6.53 18.95
N TYR A 90 5.14 5.42 18.55
CA TYR A 90 3.68 5.38 18.51
C TYR A 90 3.07 5.58 19.89
N ARG A 91 3.70 5.03 20.93
CA ARG A 91 3.29 5.23 22.32
C ARG A 91 3.38 6.70 22.72
N SER A 92 4.52 7.35 22.46
CA SER A 92 4.72 8.78 22.78
C SER A 92 3.66 9.66 22.11
N VAL A 93 3.35 9.43 20.83
CA VAL A 93 2.32 10.18 20.10
C VAL A 93 0.92 9.89 20.68
N THR A 94 0.65 8.64 21.08
CA THR A 94 -0.63 8.25 21.68
C THR A 94 -0.82 8.89 23.05
N ASP A 95 0.21 8.89 23.90
CA ASP A 95 0.19 9.51 25.23
C ASP A 95 -0.08 11.02 25.08
N ARG A 96 0.59 11.69 24.14
CA ARG A 96 0.32 13.09 23.81
C ARG A 96 -1.16 13.33 23.42
N LEU A 97 -1.73 12.48 22.57
CA LEU A 97 -3.15 12.60 22.18
C LEU A 97 -4.10 12.42 23.39
N ILE A 98 -3.76 11.55 24.33
CA ILE A 98 -4.54 11.36 25.57
C ILE A 98 -4.42 12.59 26.45
N ASP A 99 -3.22 13.09 26.70
CA ASP A 99 -2.96 14.24 27.56
C ASP A 99 -3.63 15.51 27.03
N GLU A 100 -3.69 15.67 25.70
CA GLU A 100 -4.40 16.76 25.03
C GLU A 100 -5.94 16.53 24.94
N GLY A 101 -6.46 15.43 25.47
CA GLY A 101 -7.90 15.10 25.43
C GLY A 101 -8.43 14.75 24.03
N LYS A 102 -7.55 14.43 23.08
CA LYS A 102 -7.87 14.07 21.70
C LYS A 102 -8.00 12.56 21.50
N ALA A 103 -7.57 11.77 22.49
CA ALA A 103 -7.78 10.33 22.58
C ALA A 103 -8.17 9.96 24.00
N TYR A 104 -8.65 8.73 24.20
CA TYR A 104 -9.06 8.24 25.51
C TYR A 104 -8.93 6.73 25.60
N ARG A 105 -8.81 6.23 26.85
CA ARG A 105 -8.80 4.79 27.16
C ARG A 105 -10.22 4.25 27.12
N CYS A 106 -10.41 3.17 26.38
CA CYS A 106 -11.70 2.48 26.27
C CYS A 106 -11.57 1.08 26.87
N TYR A 107 -12.37 0.81 27.87
CA TYR A 107 -12.38 -0.43 28.65
C TYR A 107 -13.48 -1.40 28.22
N CYS A 108 -14.25 -1.09 27.17
CA CYS A 108 -15.25 -2.01 26.63
C CYS A 108 -14.59 -3.30 26.18
N THR A 109 -15.10 -4.45 26.65
CA THR A 109 -14.61 -5.75 26.24
C THR A 109 -15.10 -6.10 24.83
N LYS A 110 -14.48 -7.11 24.23
CA LYS A 110 -14.93 -7.63 22.94
C LYS A 110 -16.34 -8.19 23.03
N GLU A 111 -16.62 -8.91 24.11
CA GLU A 111 -17.93 -9.53 24.37
C GLU A 111 -19.05 -8.49 24.47
N GLU A 112 -18.81 -7.37 25.20
CA GLU A 112 -19.76 -6.27 25.30
C GLU A 112 -20.04 -5.63 23.93
N LEU A 113 -19.00 -5.40 23.14
CA LEU A 113 -19.15 -4.81 21.79
C LEU A 113 -19.81 -5.79 20.82
N ASP A 114 -19.52 -7.06 20.91
CA ASP A 114 -20.15 -8.11 20.09
C ASP A 114 -21.62 -8.26 20.45
N ALA A 115 -22.00 -8.24 21.73
CA ALA A 115 -23.39 -8.25 22.16
C ALA A 115 -24.18 -7.04 21.61
N GLN A 116 -23.59 -5.83 21.65
CA GLN A 116 -24.21 -4.63 21.08
C GLN A 116 -24.36 -4.74 19.55
N ARG A 117 -23.37 -5.33 18.86
CA ARG A 117 -23.39 -5.57 17.42
C ARG A 117 -24.53 -6.54 17.03
N GLU A 118 -24.67 -7.63 17.77
CA GLU A 118 -25.73 -8.62 17.54
C GLU A 118 -27.12 -8.03 17.82
N ALA A 119 -27.26 -7.26 18.91
CA ALA A 119 -28.52 -6.55 19.20
C ALA A 119 -28.91 -5.55 18.09
N LEU A 120 -27.92 -4.85 17.51
CA LEU A 120 -28.15 -3.95 16.38
C LEU A 120 -28.59 -4.73 15.12
N LYS A 121 -27.89 -5.82 14.80
CA LYS A 121 -28.21 -6.67 13.65
C LYS A 121 -29.62 -7.30 13.76
N ALA A 122 -30.02 -7.71 14.97
CA ALA A 122 -31.36 -8.23 15.21
C ALA A 122 -32.47 -7.22 14.89
N ARG A 123 -32.20 -5.91 15.14
CA ARG A 123 -33.15 -4.80 14.85
C ARG A 123 -33.07 -4.32 13.40
N ASN A 124 -31.86 -4.28 12.84
CA ASN A 124 -31.60 -3.82 11.49
C ASN A 124 -30.41 -4.59 10.86
N PRO A 125 -30.65 -5.68 10.12
CA PRO A 125 -29.59 -6.51 9.55
C PRO A 125 -28.63 -5.79 8.61
N LYS A 126 -29.02 -4.63 8.06
CA LYS A 126 -28.18 -3.81 7.15
C LYS A 126 -27.41 -2.70 7.86
N ALA A 127 -27.65 -2.49 9.16
CA ALA A 127 -26.96 -1.42 9.89
C ALA A 127 -25.49 -1.81 10.14
N ALA A 128 -24.57 -0.91 9.79
CA ALA A 128 -23.18 -1.01 10.21
C ALA A 128 -23.07 -0.65 11.70
N PHE A 129 -22.36 -1.50 12.46
CA PHE A 129 -22.09 -1.18 13.87
C PHE A 129 -21.08 -0.04 13.96
N VAL A 130 -21.46 1.01 14.67
CA VAL A 130 -20.59 2.13 15.03
C VAL A 130 -20.43 2.11 16.54
N TYR A 131 -19.20 2.28 17.02
CA TYR A 131 -18.93 2.34 18.46
C TYR A 131 -19.70 3.50 19.11
N PRO A 132 -20.50 3.27 20.15
CA PRO A 132 -21.42 4.28 20.69
C PRO A 132 -20.75 5.36 21.54
N GLY A 133 -19.43 5.29 21.75
CA GLY A 133 -18.73 6.28 22.57
C GLY A 133 -18.84 6.03 24.08
N THR A 134 -19.14 4.81 24.53
CA THR A 134 -19.38 4.46 25.94
C THR A 134 -18.32 5.00 26.89
N CYS A 135 -17.04 4.92 26.53
CA CYS A 135 -15.92 5.42 27.37
C CYS A 135 -15.47 6.84 27.02
N ARG A 136 -16.09 7.50 26.04
CA ARG A 136 -15.62 8.78 25.47
C ARG A 136 -15.45 9.89 26.50
N ASN A 137 -16.30 9.94 27.52
CA ASN A 137 -16.29 10.96 28.55
C ASN A 137 -16.01 10.38 29.96
N ARG A 138 -15.45 9.17 29.98
CA ARG A 138 -15.09 8.51 31.24
C ARG A 138 -13.88 9.19 31.87
N THR A 139 -13.98 9.51 33.16
CA THR A 139 -12.92 10.19 33.91
C THR A 139 -12.13 9.28 34.85
N ASP A 140 -12.73 8.12 35.26
CA ASP A 140 -12.03 7.12 36.04
C ASP A 140 -11.08 6.28 35.13
N GLN A 141 -10.00 5.81 35.71
CA GLN A 141 -9.01 4.99 35.04
C GLN A 141 -8.82 3.69 35.84
N PRO A 142 -9.74 2.72 35.70
CA PRO A 142 -9.61 1.45 36.39
C PRO A 142 -8.36 0.71 35.92
N ASP A 143 -7.83 -0.12 36.82
CA ASP A 143 -6.74 -1.04 36.49
C ASP A 143 -7.28 -2.26 35.71
N LEU A 144 -7.68 -2.02 34.47
CA LEU A 144 -8.26 -2.98 33.53
C LEU A 144 -7.58 -2.85 32.18
N PRO A 145 -7.53 -3.94 31.39
CA PRO A 145 -7.10 -3.88 30.01
C PRO A 145 -7.92 -2.86 29.21
N TYR A 146 -7.25 -2.08 28.37
CA TYR A 146 -7.91 -1.04 27.56
C TYR A 146 -7.31 -0.98 26.15
N VAL A 147 -8.09 -0.43 25.23
CA VAL A 147 -7.62 0.06 23.94
C VAL A 147 -7.62 1.58 23.97
N VAL A 148 -6.79 2.23 23.17
CA VAL A 148 -6.86 3.69 23.01
C VAL A 148 -7.68 4.02 21.76
N ARG A 149 -8.66 4.92 21.92
CA ARG A 149 -9.50 5.42 20.81
C ARG A 149 -9.25 6.89 20.56
N PHE A 150 -9.27 7.24 19.27
CA PHE A 150 -9.30 8.64 18.85
C PHE A 150 -10.67 9.25 19.20
N LYS A 151 -10.68 10.48 19.69
CA LYS A 151 -11.89 11.25 19.98
C LYS A 151 -12.33 12.02 18.74
N SER A 152 -12.98 11.34 17.80
CA SER A 152 -13.37 11.91 16.51
C SER A 152 -14.33 13.09 16.68
N PRO A 153 -14.20 14.19 15.91
CA PRO A 153 -15.19 15.26 15.91
C PRO A 153 -16.54 14.72 15.42
N THR A 154 -17.63 15.17 16.04
CA THR A 154 -18.99 14.75 15.70
C THR A 154 -19.67 15.65 14.68
N GLU A 155 -19.15 16.86 14.50
CA GLU A 155 -19.70 17.88 13.60
C GLU A 155 -18.73 18.22 12.47
N GLY A 156 -19.27 18.84 11.41
CA GLY A 156 -18.50 19.25 10.24
C GLY A 156 -18.17 18.10 9.28
N VAL A 157 -17.23 18.38 8.40
CA VAL A 157 -16.78 17.46 7.35
C VAL A 157 -15.26 17.39 7.30
N THR A 158 -14.74 16.25 6.92
CA THR A 158 -13.32 16.09 6.58
C THR A 158 -13.21 15.97 5.05
N GLU A 159 -12.48 16.91 4.47
CA GLU A 159 -12.29 17.02 3.03
C GLU A 159 -10.82 16.91 2.67
N PHE A 160 -10.56 16.31 1.51
CA PHE A 160 -9.25 16.27 0.87
C PHE A 160 -9.40 16.19 -0.65
N ASN A 161 -8.40 16.65 -1.36
CA ASN A 161 -8.33 16.52 -2.80
C ASN A 161 -7.42 15.34 -3.16
N ASP A 162 -8.02 14.30 -3.76
CA ASP A 162 -7.28 13.14 -4.27
C ASP A 162 -6.84 13.40 -5.71
N ARG A 163 -5.56 13.15 -6.02
CA ARG A 163 -5.00 13.39 -7.37
C ARG A 163 -5.73 12.61 -8.47
N VAL A 164 -6.33 11.47 -8.13
CA VAL A 164 -7.03 10.63 -9.09
C VAL A 164 -8.54 10.83 -9.00
N PHE A 165 -9.12 10.77 -7.79
CA PHE A 165 -10.58 10.80 -7.61
C PHE A 165 -11.16 12.20 -7.45
N GLY A 166 -10.32 13.22 -7.26
CA GLY A 166 -10.73 14.62 -7.06
C GLY A 166 -11.17 14.88 -5.61
N ASN A 167 -12.04 15.87 -5.41
CA ASN A 167 -12.46 16.25 -4.07
C ASN A 167 -13.34 15.19 -3.42
N ILE A 168 -12.95 14.77 -2.21
CA ILE A 168 -13.66 13.78 -1.39
C ILE A 168 -14.03 14.45 -0.07
N SER A 169 -15.32 14.39 0.27
CA SER A 169 -15.88 14.95 1.49
C SER A 169 -16.56 13.86 2.31
N THR A 170 -16.22 13.76 3.59
CA THR A 170 -16.76 12.76 4.51
C THR A 170 -17.33 13.45 5.75
N PRO A 171 -18.64 13.31 6.06
CA PRO A 171 -19.22 13.85 7.28
C PRO A 171 -18.54 13.27 8.53
N ASN A 172 -18.09 14.09 9.45
CA ASN A 172 -17.40 13.63 10.66
C ASN A 172 -18.30 12.74 11.54
N LYS A 173 -19.61 12.99 11.57
CA LYS A 173 -20.59 12.14 12.26
C LYS A 173 -20.62 10.68 11.79
N SER A 174 -20.14 10.39 10.56
CA SER A 174 -20.03 9.03 10.04
C SER A 174 -18.74 8.32 10.48
N GLN A 175 -17.81 9.06 11.05
CA GLN A 175 -16.56 8.53 11.56
C GLN A 175 -16.72 8.21 13.04
N GLN A 176 -16.51 6.95 13.38
CA GLN A 176 -16.54 6.52 14.78
C GLN A 176 -15.25 6.91 15.51
N ASP A 177 -15.27 6.82 16.83
CA ASP A 177 -14.04 6.85 17.62
C ASP A 177 -13.25 5.56 17.37
N PHE A 178 -12.41 5.61 16.36
CA PHE A 178 -11.64 4.43 15.92
C PHE A 178 -10.49 4.12 16.88
N VAL A 179 -10.12 2.84 16.95
CA VAL A 179 -9.03 2.39 17.80
C VAL A 179 -7.70 2.83 17.20
N LEU A 180 -6.84 3.41 18.03
CA LEU A 180 -5.46 3.79 17.71
C LEU A 180 -4.48 2.72 18.12
N VAL A 181 -4.64 2.20 19.35
CA VAL A 181 -3.73 1.21 19.96
C VAL A 181 -4.54 0.08 20.55
N ARG A 182 -4.12 -1.14 20.27
CA ARG A 182 -4.71 -2.37 20.81
C ARG A 182 -4.29 -2.59 22.27
N THR A 183 -4.96 -3.52 22.93
CA THR A 183 -4.66 -3.92 24.33
C THR A 183 -3.23 -4.41 24.54
N ASP A 184 -2.60 -5.02 23.52
CA ASP A 184 -1.21 -5.47 23.52
C ASP A 184 -0.18 -4.33 23.30
N GLY A 185 -0.68 -3.09 23.15
CA GLY A 185 0.13 -1.89 22.94
C GLY A 185 0.62 -1.70 21.51
N TYR A 186 0.18 -2.52 20.54
CA TYR A 186 0.49 -2.28 19.13
C TYR A 186 -0.47 -1.26 18.51
N PRO A 187 0.05 -0.33 17.66
CA PRO A 187 -0.78 0.61 16.95
C PRO A 187 -1.60 -0.10 15.88
N LEU A 188 -2.77 0.44 15.57
CA LEU A 188 -3.49 0.08 14.36
C LEU A 188 -3.03 0.95 13.19
N TYR A 189 -3.34 0.47 11.99
CA TYR A 189 -2.90 1.00 10.70
C TYR A 189 -2.98 2.53 10.59
N ASN A 190 -4.13 3.14 10.93
CA ASN A 190 -4.29 4.58 10.74
C ASN A 190 -3.34 5.40 11.60
N LEU A 191 -3.06 4.99 12.84
CA LEU A 191 -2.07 5.66 13.69
C LEU A 191 -0.66 5.44 13.17
N ALA A 192 -0.26 4.18 12.95
CA ALA A 192 1.10 3.85 12.54
C ALA A 192 1.46 4.52 11.22
N ALA A 193 0.59 4.41 10.20
CA ALA A 193 0.84 5.03 8.90
C ALA A 193 0.93 6.56 8.98
N THR A 194 0.03 7.22 9.77
CA THR A 194 0.05 8.68 9.92
C THR A 194 1.32 9.18 10.60
N VAL A 195 1.72 8.50 11.69
CA VAL A 195 2.94 8.86 12.43
C VAL A 195 4.17 8.66 11.56
N ASP A 196 4.28 7.53 10.89
CA ASP A 196 5.45 7.25 10.06
C ASP A 196 5.51 8.15 8.83
N ASP A 197 4.39 8.42 8.18
CA ASP A 197 4.35 9.32 7.03
C ASP A 197 4.78 10.74 7.43
N HIS A 198 4.41 11.21 8.63
CA HIS A 198 4.89 12.48 9.17
C HIS A 198 6.39 12.44 9.52
N GLU A 199 6.81 11.50 10.34
CA GLU A 199 8.19 11.41 10.84
C GLU A 199 9.20 11.17 9.72
N MET A 200 8.83 10.40 8.69
CA MET A 200 9.66 10.18 7.50
C MET A 200 9.46 11.26 6.43
N GLN A 201 8.72 12.34 6.76
CA GLN A 201 8.50 13.52 5.90
C GLN A 201 7.91 13.16 4.53
N MET A 202 6.95 12.24 4.49
CA MET A 202 6.24 11.93 3.26
C MET A 202 5.44 13.13 2.77
N THR A 203 5.65 13.50 1.51
CA THR A 203 4.93 14.60 0.88
C THR A 203 3.81 14.12 -0.02
N PHE A 204 3.85 12.82 -0.42
CA PHE A 204 2.88 12.24 -1.33
C PHE A 204 2.60 10.78 -0.97
N VAL A 205 1.33 10.44 -0.80
CA VAL A 205 0.86 9.11 -0.41
C VAL A 205 -0.01 8.51 -1.50
N ALA A 206 0.58 7.64 -2.34
CA ALA A 206 -0.16 6.87 -3.31
C ALA A 206 -0.35 5.42 -2.86
N ARG A 207 -1.60 4.92 -2.96
CA ARG A 207 -1.97 3.57 -2.50
C ARG A 207 -3.25 3.06 -3.18
N GLY A 208 -3.62 1.82 -2.94
CA GLY A 208 -4.86 1.26 -3.50
C GLY A 208 -6.12 1.99 -3.02
N ARG A 209 -7.16 2.04 -3.86
CA ARG A 209 -8.45 2.68 -3.57
C ARG A 209 -9.16 2.09 -2.34
N ASP A 210 -8.87 0.85 -1.99
CA ASP A 210 -9.41 0.22 -0.78
C ASP A 210 -9.02 0.95 0.51
N HIS A 211 -7.99 1.81 0.47
CA HIS A 211 -7.59 2.67 1.58
C HIS A 211 -8.23 4.07 1.56
N ILE A 212 -9.07 4.40 0.58
CA ILE A 212 -9.65 5.75 0.47
C ILE A 212 -10.51 6.11 1.70
N GLY A 213 -11.18 5.11 2.28
CA GLY A 213 -11.97 5.26 3.50
C GLY A 213 -11.14 5.51 4.77
N ASN A 214 -9.84 5.21 4.75
CA ASN A 214 -8.92 5.46 5.86
C ASN A 214 -8.41 6.91 5.86
N THR A 215 -8.39 7.56 4.69
CA THR A 215 -7.79 8.89 4.51
C THR A 215 -8.45 9.95 5.39
N PRO A 216 -9.79 10.04 5.53
CA PRO A 216 -10.40 10.99 6.45
C PRO A 216 -9.97 10.81 7.91
N GLN A 217 -9.84 9.55 8.37
CA GLN A 217 -9.38 9.26 9.73
C GLN A 217 -7.92 9.68 9.94
N GLN A 218 -7.07 9.45 8.96
CA GLN A 218 -5.67 9.89 9.00
C GLN A 218 -5.57 11.42 8.96
N ILE A 219 -6.36 12.13 8.16
CA ILE A 219 -6.42 13.59 8.14
C ILE A 219 -6.86 14.15 9.51
N LEU A 220 -7.81 13.51 10.18
CA LEU A 220 -8.20 13.89 11.53
C LEU A 220 -7.05 13.72 12.51
N LEU A 221 -6.23 12.69 12.38
CA LEU A 221 -5.02 12.51 13.20
C LEU A 221 -3.97 13.59 12.91
N TYR A 222 -3.69 13.89 11.63
CA TYR A 222 -2.80 14.99 11.26
C TYR A 222 -3.24 16.30 11.91
N ARG A 223 -4.52 16.68 11.77
CA ARG A 223 -5.08 17.89 12.37
C ARG A 223 -4.99 17.89 13.90
N ALA A 224 -5.29 16.75 14.52
CA ALA A 224 -5.21 16.61 15.98
C ALA A 224 -3.79 16.79 16.49
N LEU A 225 -2.79 16.34 15.75
CA LEU A 225 -1.38 16.46 16.09
C LEU A 225 -0.76 17.79 15.67
N GLY A 226 -1.51 18.65 14.95
CA GLY A 226 -1.00 19.91 14.42
C GLY A 226 -0.02 19.70 13.26
N TRP A 227 -0.16 18.60 12.53
CA TRP A 227 0.66 18.27 11.38
C TRP A 227 -0.06 18.54 10.06
N ASP A 228 0.69 18.90 9.04
CA ASP A 228 0.16 19.03 7.69
C ASP A 228 0.08 17.65 7.01
N PRO A 229 -1.08 17.28 6.43
CA PRO A 229 -1.20 16.03 5.70
C PRO A 229 -0.45 16.09 4.37
N PRO A 230 0.09 14.95 3.86
CA PRO A 230 0.65 14.87 2.51
C PRO A 230 -0.45 14.98 1.45
N GLU A 231 -0.05 15.13 0.18
CA GLU A 231 -0.95 14.90 -0.95
C GLU A 231 -1.33 13.41 -1.03
N PHE A 232 -2.56 13.13 -1.48
CA PHE A 232 -3.05 11.76 -1.62
C PHE A 232 -3.39 11.42 -3.08
N ALA A 233 -3.11 10.18 -3.47
CA ALA A 233 -3.57 9.56 -4.70
C ALA A 233 -4.02 8.13 -4.44
N HIS A 234 -5.23 7.78 -4.85
CA HIS A 234 -5.73 6.42 -4.73
C HIS A 234 -5.83 5.77 -6.10
N LEU A 235 -5.25 4.58 -6.23
CA LEU A 235 -5.21 3.82 -7.49
C LEU A 235 -6.48 2.98 -7.64
N PRO A 236 -7.08 2.92 -8.85
CA PRO A 236 -8.24 2.08 -9.11
C PRO A 236 -7.94 0.60 -8.82
N MET A 237 -8.97 -0.20 -8.63
CA MET A 237 -8.81 -1.63 -8.33
C MET A 237 -8.32 -2.41 -9.55
N MET A 238 -7.56 -3.46 -9.29
CA MET A 238 -7.30 -4.53 -10.26
C MET A 238 -8.30 -5.65 -10.03
N LEU A 239 -9.10 -5.95 -11.06
CA LEU A 239 -10.14 -6.94 -11.02
C LEU A 239 -9.75 -8.17 -11.87
N ASN A 240 -10.28 -9.33 -11.52
CA ASN A 240 -10.18 -10.52 -12.38
C ASN A 240 -11.15 -10.40 -13.59
N SER A 241 -11.14 -11.38 -14.48
CA SER A 241 -12.04 -11.41 -15.65
C SER A 241 -13.53 -11.37 -15.29
N LYS A 242 -13.89 -11.82 -14.07
CA LYS A 242 -15.27 -11.80 -13.56
C LYS A 242 -15.66 -10.47 -12.93
N GLY A 243 -14.73 -9.51 -12.79
CA GLY A 243 -14.97 -8.21 -12.15
C GLY A 243 -14.85 -8.24 -10.61
N GLU A 244 -14.28 -9.28 -10.03
CA GLU A 244 -14.00 -9.38 -8.60
C GLU A 244 -12.58 -8.89 -8.31
N LYS A 245 -12.32 -8.43 -7.07
CA LYS A 245 -10.95 -8.04 -6.65
C LYS A 245 -9.99 -9.20 -6.91
N LEU A 246 -8.89 -8.90 -7.62
CA LEU A 246 -7.86 -9.88 -7.89
C LEU A 246 -7.28 -10.41 -6.56
N SER A 247 -7.30 -11.71 -6.36
CA SER A 247 -6.88 -12.35 -5.10
C SER A 247 -6.09 -13.63 -5.35
N LYS A 248 -5.29 -14.05 -4.39
CA LYS A 248 -4.47 -15.28 -4.42
C LYS A 248 -5.24 -16.57 -4.75
N ARG A 249 -6.57 -16.54 -4.73
CA ARG A 249 -7.42 -17.71 -5.04
C ARG A 249 -7.70 -17.89 -6.54
N HIS A 250 -7.31 -16.94 -7.39
CA HIS A 250 -7.81 -16.87 -8.77
C HIS A 250 -6.74 -17.02 -9.86
N ALA A 251 -5.52 -17.35 -9.60
CA ALA A 251 -4.41 -17.62 -10.53
C ALA A 251 -3.10 -16.98 -10.05
N ALA A 252 -2.05 -17.02 -10.87
CA ALA A 252 -0.80 -16.32 -10.65
C ALA A 252 -1.04 -14.84 -10.35
N VAL A 253 -0.74 -14.42 -9.13
CA VAL A 253 -1.00 -13.04 -8.66
C VAL A 253 0.19 -12.42 -7.94
N SER A 254 1.27 -13.19 -7.75
CA SER A 254 2.51 -12.68 -7.18
C SER A 254 3.53 -12.34 -8.27
N ALA A 255 4.45 -11.43 -7.95
CA ALA A 255 5.58 -11.13 -8.84
C ALA A 255 6.41 -12.40 -9.12
N GLN A 256 6.57 -13.28 -8.11
CA GLN A 256 7.30 -14.53 -8.25
C GLN A 256 6.65 -15.47 -9.27
N ASP A 257 5.32 -15.58 -9.30
CA ASP A 257 4.61 -16.44 -10.25
C ASP A 257 4.92 -16.04 -11.71
N TYR A 258 5.06 -14.75 -12.00
CA TYR A 258 5.40 -14.27 -13.34
C TYR A 258 6.87 -14.45 -13.67
N LYS A 259 7.76 -14.30 -12.69
CA LYS A 259 9.17 -14.65 -12.83
C LYS A 259 9.33 -16.12 -13.22
N ASP A 260 8.66 -17.01 -12.49
CA ASP A 260 8.71 -18.47 -12.72
C ASP A 260 8.11 -18.88 -14.07
N LYS A 261 7.12 -18.11 -14.56
CA LYS A 261 6.54 -18.28 -15.90
C LYS A 261 7.41 -17.71 -17.02
N GLY A 262 8.53 -17.06 -16.71
CA GLY A 262 9.45 -16.51 -17.68
C GLY A 262 9.08 -15.11 -18.20
N TYR A 263 8.27 -14.35 -17.50
CA TYR A 263 8.06 -12.95 -17.86
C TYR A 263 9.28 -12.10 -17.48
N THR A 264 9.70 -11.22 -18.39
CA THR A 264 10.79 -10.28 -18.09
C THR A 264 10.32 -9.16 -17.16
N PRO A 265 11.18 -8.60 -16.30
CA PRO A 265 10.84 -7.46 -15.44
C PRO A 265 10.23 -6.29 -16.23
N ALA A 266 10.82 -5.93 -17.37
CA ALA A 266 10.36 -4.84 -18.21
C ALA A 266 8.93 -5.07 -18.73
N ALA A 267 8.60 -6.27 -19.17
CA ALA A 267 7.25 -6.63 -19.63
C ALA A 267 6.23 -6.56 -18.48
N VAL A 268 6.60 -7.04 -17.28
CA VAL A 268 5.74 -6.98 -16.10
C VAL A 268 5.44 -5.52 -15.72
N LEU A 269 6.45 -4.66 -15.67
CA LEU A 269 6.26 -3.24 -15.34
C LEU A 269 5.43 -2.53 -16.41
N ASN A 270 5.69 -2.77 -17.69
CA ASN A 270 4.91 -2.19 -18.77
C ASN A 270 3.45 -2.61 -18.72
N TYR A 271 3.16 -3.88 -18.48
CA TYR A 271 1.78 -4.33 -18.37
C TYR A 271 1.08 -3.72 -17.16
N LEU A 272 1.73 -3.70 -15.99
CA LEU A 272 1.15 -3.22 -14.75
C LEU A 272 0.90 -1.70 -14.76
N VAL A 273 1.74 -0.89 -15.41
CA VAL A 273 1.51 0.56 -15.50
C VAL A 273 0.22 0.86 -16.26
N ARG A 274 -0.13 0.05 -17.24
CA ARG A 274 -1.37 0.22 -18.04
C ARG A 274 -2.65 -0.02 -17.23
N PHE A 275 -2.56 -0.58 -16.03
CA PHE A 275 -3.69 -0.67 -15.11
C PHE A 275 -3.93 0.67 -14.40
N GLY A 276 -4.67 1.53 -15.06
CA GLY A 276 -5.07 2.83 -14.55
C GLY A 276 -4.27 4.00 -15.10
N TRP A 277 -3.26 3.76 -15.96
CA TRP A 277 -2.53 4.83 -16.62
C TRP A 277 -2.45 4.61 -18.14
N SER A 278 -2.46 5.70 -18.92
CA SER A 278 -2.35 5.64 -20.37
C SER A 278 -1.58 6.83 -20.93
N PHE A 279 -0.95 6.64 -22.09
CA PHE A 279 -0.22 7.68 -22.82
C PHE A 279 -0.58 7.62 -24.30
N GLY A 280 -1.72 8.21 -24.65
CA GLY A 280 -2.29 8.09 -26.00
C GLY A 280 -2.49 6.61 -26.37
N ASP A 281 -2.15 6.28 -27.62
CA ASP A 281 -2.28 4.92 -28.17
C ASP A 281 -1.05 4.05 -27.93
N LYS A 282 0.01 4.60 -27.33
CA LYS A 282 1.25 3.85 -27.06
C LYS A 282 1.01 2.81 -25.95
N GLU A 283 1.36 1.56 -26.24
CA GLU A 283 1.18 0.45 -25.30
C GLU A 283 2.50 -0.15 -24.82
N ILE A 284 3.55 -0.08 -25.62
CA ILE A 284 4.85 -0.67 -25.34
C ILE A 284 5.86 0.44 -25.02
N PHE A 285 6.50 0.31 -23.88
CA PHE A 285 7.43 1.29 -23.32
C PHE A 285 8.68 0.62 -22.79
N SER A 286 9.83 1.22 -23.04
CA SER A 286 11.03 0.96 -22.23
C SER A 286 10.85 1.53 -20.80
N ARG A 287 11.71 1.10 -19.89
CA ARG A 287 11.73 1.63 -18.51
C ARG A 287 11.93 3.14 -18.49
N GLN A 288 12.84 3.67 -19.32
CA GLN A 288 13.11 5.10 -19.36
C GLN A 288 11.91 5.88 -19.91
N GLU A 289 11.27 5.38 -20.95
CA GLU A 289 10.06 5.99 -21.47
C GLU A 289 8.91 6.00 -20.47
N LEU A 290 8.80 4.96 -19.61
CA LEU A 290 7.82 4.97 -18.52
C LEU A 290 8.12 6.08 -17.51
N ILE A 291 9.39 6.25 -17.10
CA ILE A 291 9.82 7.31 -16.19
C ILE A 291 9.50 8.69 -16.79
N ASP A 292 9.89 8.92 -18.05
CA ASP A 292 9.73 10.23 -18.70
C ASP A 292 8.27 10.59 -18.95
N SER A 293 7.42 9.59 -19.26
CA SER A 293 6.03 9.80 -19.66
C SER A 293 5.04 9.76 -18.51
N PHE A 294 5.40 9.11 -17.38
CA PHE A 294 4.46 8.93 -16.27
C PHE A 294 3.98 10.27 -15.70
N ASP A 295 2.66 10.37 -15.49
CA ASP A 295 2.04 11.52 -14.84
C ASP A 295 0.77 11.10 -14.11
N TRP A 296 0.55 11.63 -12.92
CA TRP A 296 -0.66 11.38 -12.13
C TRP A 296 -1.93 11.90 -12.80
N ASP A 297 -1.85 12.97 -13.60
CA ASP A 297 -2.98 13.54 -14.32
C ASP A 297 -3.49 12.61 -15.44
N ARG A 298 -2.70 11.58 -15.78
CA ARG A 298 -3.04 10.53 -16.75
C ARG A 298 -3.55 9.24 -16.10
N VAL A 299 -3.63 9.21 -14.76
CA VAL A 299 -4.23 8.09 -14.03
C VAL A 299 -5.74 8.23 -14.04
N ASN A 300 -6.43 7.24 -14.59
CA ASN A 300 -7.89 7.23 -14.66
C ASN A 300 -8.52 6.61 -13.40
N LYS A 301 -9.83 6.86 -13.21
CA LYS A 301 -10.60 6.41 -12.05
C LYS A 301 -11.15 4.99 -12.19
N SER A 302 -11.14 4.45 -13.40
CA SER A 302 -11.82 3.20 -13.72
C SER A 302 -11.00 2.00 -13.29
N ASP A 303 -11.67 1.02 -12.69
CA ASP A 303 -11.08 -0.26 -12.35
C ASP A 303 -10.68 -1.02 -13.62
N GLY A 304 -9.50 -1.66 -13.61
CA GLY A 304 -9.00 -2.45 -14.74
C GLY A 304 -9.23 -3.94 -14.55
N LYS A 305 -9.64 -4.63 -15.61
CA LYS A 305 -9.72 -6.09 -15.62
C LYS A 305 -8.40 -6.68 -16.10
N PHE A 306 -7.90 -7.65 -15.35
CA PHE A 306 -6.69 -8.37 -15.69
C PHE A 306 -6.95 -9.29 -16.90
N ASP A 307 -6.10 -9.18 -17.92
CA ASP A 307 -6.17 -9.94 -19.16
C ASP A 307 -4.82 -10.66 -19.39
N GLU A 308 -4.80 -11.97 -19.15
CA GLU A 308 -3.60 -12.80 -19.29
C GLU A 308 -3.10 -12.84 -20.75
N LYS A 309 -4.01 -12.83 -21.73
CA LYS A 309 -3.63 -12.83 -23.14
C LYS A 309 -2.92 -11.54 -23.51
N LYS A 310 -3.50 -10.39 -23.15
CA LYS A 310 -2.86 -9.08 -23.38
C LYS A 310 -1.51 -8.99 -22.65
N PHE A 311 -1.37 -9.59 -21.48
CA PHE A 311 -0.09 -9.61 -20.78
C PHE A 311 0.95 -10.45 -21.54
N ALA A 312 0.56 -11.62 -22.04
CA ALA A 312 1.44 -12.44 -22.87
C ALA A 312 1.85 -11.71 -24.16
N ASP A 313 0.91 -11.01 -24.81
CA ASP A 313 1.19 -10.21 -26.01
C ASP A 313 2.22 -9.10 -25.71
N VAL A 314 2.06 -8.37 -24.60
CA VAL A 314 3.04 -7.36 -24.15
C VAL A 314 4.42 -7.99 -23.89
N ALA A 315 4.45 -9.13 -23.21
CA ALA A 315 5.72 -9.83 -22.94
C ALA A 315 6.43 -10.28 -24.23
N PHE A 316 5.67 -10.78 -25.20
CA PHE A 316 6.19 -11.16 -26.49
C PHE A 316 6.75 -9.97 -27.28
N GLU A 317 6.06 -8.82 -27.26
CA GLU A 317 6.55 -7.60 -27.90
C GLU A 317 7.85 -7.09 -27.25
N HIS A 318 8.02 -7.23 -25.94
CA HIS A 318 9.27 -6.89 -25.26
C HIS A 318 10.44 -7.79 -25.73
N LEU A 319 10.20 -9.08 -25.91
CA LEU A 319 11.23 -10.03 -26.34
C LEU A 319 11.63 -9.86 -27.82
N LYS A 320 10.70 -9.38 -28.65
CA LYS A 320 10.95 -9.17 -30.10
C LYS A 320 11.77 -7.92 -30.42
N GLN A 321 11.82 -6.96 -29.50
CA GLN A 321 12.43 -5.65 -29.78
C GLN A 321 13.78 -5.52 -29.07
N PRO A 322 14.92 -5.54 -29.80
CA PRO A 322 16.25 -5.42 -29.20
C PRO A 322 16.47 -4.12 -28.41
N ALA A 323 15.68 -3.08 -28.68
CA ALA A 323 15.68 -1.83 -27.92
C ALA A 323 15.05 -1.96 -26.51
N LEU A 324 14.25 -3.02 -26.28
CA LEU A 324 13.57 -3.29 -25.01
C LEU A 324 14.23 -4.46 -24.25
N THR A 325 14.75 -5.43 -24.96
CA THR A 325 15.49 -6.58 -24.42
C THR A 325 16.68 -6.84 -25.35
N SER A 326 17.88 -6.54 -24.90
CA SER A 326 19.10 -6.80 -25.68
C SER A 326 19.30 -8.30 -25.90
N LEU A 327 20.13 -8.66 -26.89
CA LEU A 327 20.44 -10.07 -27.14
C LEU A 327 21.10 -10.77 -25.96
N ASP A 328 21.96 -10.06 -25.22
CA ASP A 328 22.61 -10.58 -24.01
C ASP A 328 21.57 -10.82 -22.88
N GLU A 329 20.65 -9.87 -22.67
CA GLU A 329 19.55 -10.05 -21.71
C GLU A 329 18.62 -11.19 -22.12
N TYR A 330 18.31 -11.32 -23.41
CA TYR A 330 17.51 -12.41 -23.94
C TYR A 330 18.21 -13.76 -23.74
N ALA A 331 19.50 -13.85 -24.06
CA ALA A 331 20.30 -15.06 -23.87
C ALA A 331 20.37 -15.45 -22.38
N ALA A 332 20.66 -14.49 -21.50
CA ALA A 332 20.69 -14.71 -20.05
C ALA A 332 19.32 -15.17 -19.51
N TRP A 333 18.23 -14.55 -19.98
CA TRP A 333 16.87 -14.91 -19.60
C TRP A 333 16.47 -16.30 -20.09
N SER A 334 16.86 -16.70 -21.31
CA SER A 334 16.46 -17.98 -21.89
C SER A 334 17.19 -19.20 -21.28
N LYS A 335 18.43 -19.03 -20.80
CA LYS A 335 19.28 -20.11 -20.27
C LYS A 335 18.57 -21.06 -19.28
N PRO A 336 17.88 -20.61 -18.23
CA PRO A 336 17.21 -21.49 -17.26
C PRO A 336 16.12 -22.36 -17.92
N PHE A 337 15.41 -21.82 -18.90
CA PHE A 337 14.32 -22.52 -19.61
C PHE A 337 14.85 -23.54 -20.60
N LEU A 338 16.00 -23.26 -21.23
CA LEU A 338 16.71 -24.19 -22.12
C LEU A 338 17.31 -25.36 -21.32
N ALA A 339 17.98 -25.04 -20.19
CA ALA A 339 18.53 -26.05 -19.28
C ALA A 339 17.45 -27.00 -18.74
N ALA A 340 16.28 -26.49 -18.35
CA ALA A 340 15.15 -27.30 -17.89
C ALA A 340 14.61 -28.26 -18.98
N ARG A 341 14.97 -28.05 -20.25
CA ARG A 341 14.63 -28.92 -21.39
C ARG A 341 15.81 -29.76 -21.91
N GLY A 342 16.92 -29.79 -21.16
CA GLY A 342 18.12 -30.53 -21.53
C GLY A 342 18.91 -29.92 -22.69
N LEU A 343 18.69 -28.64 -23.02
CA LEU A 343 19.37 -27.88 -24.06
C LEU A 343 20.48 -27.00 -23.44
N GLU A 344 21.37 -27.61 -22.65
CA GLU A 344 22.43 -26.90 -21.93
C GLU A 344 23.61 -26.43 -22.81
N GLN A 345 23.75 -27.02 -24.00
CA GLN A 345 24.80 -26.68 -24.99
C GLN A 345 24.18 -25.97 -26.20
N VAL A 346 23.70 -24.75 -26.01
CA VAL A 346 23.55 -23.82 -27.13
C VAL A 346 24.82 -23.00 -27.15
N ASP A 347 25.75 -23.35 -28.04
CA ASP A 347 26.96 -22.56 -28.29
C ASP A 347 26.59 -21.10 -28.59
N ASP A 348 27.50 -20.17 -28.25
CA ASP A 348 27.38 -18.72 -28.47
C ASP A 348 27.23 -18.32 -29.98
N ALA A 349 26.71 -19.19 -30.81
CA ALA A 349 26.58 -19.09 -32.28
C ALA A 349 25.13 -18.84 -32.76
N LEU A 350 24.26 -18.26 -31.88
CA LEU A 350 22.93 -17.78 -32.29
C LEU A 350 22.86 -16.26 -32.31
#